data_35e56862681596816ce276c74d6eda08
#
_entry.id   35e56862681596816ce276c74d6eda08
#
_cell.length_a   1.000
_cell.length_b   1.000
_cell.length_c   1.000
_cell.angle_alpha   90.00
_cell.angle_beta   90.00
_cell.angle_gamma   90.00
#
_symmetry.space_group_name_H-M   'P 1'
#
loop_
_entity.id
_entity.type
_entity.pdbx_description
1 polymer ?
#
loop_
_entity_poly.entity_id
_entity_poly.type
_entity_poly.pdbx_seq_one_letter_code
_entity_poly.pdbx_strand_id
1 'polypeptide(L)'
;MKIVIYGLGIIGASLAATLKDAGHVVLGKNRSRGPIEYALGHQMIDGEATSYEGADAVFVALPPDATMKELDEGDFPEGCIVCDICGVKEAVEKVVFSKPRKYRYVGTHPMAGKETSGILSASRDLYKGKNLVITRAAGTDESALERVRALGRDAGFSRIVECSAREHDEKIALTSQLAHIVSNAYGKSPLALDVKGFTGGSFQDMTRVGGVDETLWTDLYFYDREPLFNELSSLIARLEEYRDALSSNDKEKMRALLREGRLAHDKFFSEK
;
A
#
# COMPACT_ATOMS: atom_id res chain seq x y z
N MET A 1 -10.06 13.85 18.19
CA MET A 1 -9.49 12.59 18.73
C MET A 1 -8.02 12.80 19.03
N LYS A 2 -7.46 12.09 20.01
CA LYS A 2 -6.02 11.97 20.22
C LYS A 2 -5.51 10.77 19.43
N ILE A 3 -4.63 11.01 18.46
CA ILE A 3 -4.16 10.00 17.51
C ILE A 3 -2.65 9.86 17.65
N VAL A 4 -2.14 8.63 17.67
CA VAL A 4 -0.71 8.37 17.62
C VAL A 4 -0.37 7.74 16.27
N ILE A 5 0.62 8.29 15.58
CA ILE A 5 1.19 7.72 14.35
C ILE A 5 2.55 7.14 14.68
N TYR A 6 2.68 5.83 14.57
CA TYR A 6 3.97 5.15 14.76
C TYR A 6 4.61 4.83 13.42
N GLY A 7 5.74 5.49 13.16
CA GLY A 7 6.45 5.47 11.89
C GLY A 7 6.18 6.73 11.07
N LEU A 8 7.14 7.67 11.11
CA LEU A 8 7.07 8.95 10.41
C LEU A 8 7.88 8.90 9.09
N GLY A 9 7.56 7.91 8.25
CA GLY A 9 7.96 7.88 6.85
C GLY A 9 7.02 8.74 5.99
N ILE A 10 7.10 8.55 4.65
CA ILE A 10 6.24 9.31 3.72
C ILE A 10 4.75 9.14 4.04
N ILE A 11 4.28 7.91 4.29
CA ILE A 11 2.87 7.61 4.54
C ILE A 11 2.45 8.12 5.92
N GLY A 12 3.15 7.69 6.98
CA GLY A 12 2.75 8.06 8.35
C GLY A 12 2.85 9.56 8.63
N ALA A 13 3.88 10.25 8.15
CA ALA A 13 4.01 11.70 8.35
C ALA A 13 2.97 12.50 7.53
N SER A 14 2.63 12.04 6.31
CA SER A 14 1.54 12.64 5.54
C SER A 14 0.18 12.45 6.24
N LEU A 15 -0.07 11.26 6.80
CA LEU A 15 -1.28 10.98 7.57
C LEU A 15 -1.36 11.85 8.83
N ALA A 16 -0.24 11.96 9.55
CA ALA A 16 -0.15 12.83 10.72
C ALA A 16 -0.52 14.28 10.37
N ALA A 17 0.09 14.82 9.33
CA ALA A 17 -0.13 16.20 8.91
C ALA A 17 -1.60 16.46 8.50
N THR A 18 -2.19 15.58 7.70
CA THR A 18 -3.58 15.75 7.23
C THR A 18 -4.60 15.61 8.36
N LEU A 19 -4.41 14.65 9.27
CA LEU A 19 -5.30 14.48 10.42
C LEU A 19 -5.17 15.64 11.42
N LYS A 20 -3.96 16.18 11.59
CA LYS A 20 -3.78 17.41 12.40
C LYS A 20 -4.48 18.60 11.77
N ASP A 21 -4.34 18.81 10.47
CA ASP A 21 -5.03 19.90 9.75
C ASP A 21 -6.57 19.75 9.84
N ALA A 22 -7.08 18.51 9.98
CA ALA A 22 -8.50 18.24 10.23
C ALA A 22 -8.96 18.47 11.69
N GLY A 23 -8.06 18.94 12.57
CA GLY A 23 -8.38 19.32 13.94
C GLY A 23 -8.23 18.21 14.98
N HIS A 24 -7.57 17.11 14.65
CA HIS A 24 -7.18 16.09 15.62
C HIS A 24 -5.90 16.49 16.38
N VAL A 25 -5.74 16.00 17.60
CA VAL A 25 -4.45 16.05 18.32
C VAL A 25 -3.62 14.87 17.89
N VAL A 26 -2.53 15.13 17.16
CA VAL A 26 -1.71 14.08 16.54
C VAL A 26 -0.33 14.05 17.17
N LEU A 27 0.03 12.91 17.73
CA LEU A 27 1.36 12.64 18.28
C LEU A 27 2.12 11.67 17.37
N GLY A 28 3.41 11.93 17.20
CA GLY A 28 4.30 11.05 16.44
C GLY A 28 5.11 10.13 17.34
N LYS A 29 5.22 8.87 17.00
CA LYS A 29 6.17 7.90 17.59
C LYS A 29 7.10 7.42 16.50
N ASN A 30 8.40 7.41 16.74
CA ASN A 30 9.37 6.93 15.77
C ASN A 30 10.63 6.43 16.47
N ARG A 31 11.31 5.42 15.88
CA ARG A 31 12.53 4.86 16.44
C ARG A 31 13.68 5.87 16.47
N SER A 32 13.84 6.64 15.43
CA SER A 32 14.87 7.68 15.31
C SER A 32 14.29 9.06 15.56
N ARG A 33 15.11 9.96 16.12
CA ARG A 33 14.68 11.28 16.53
C ARG A 33 14.50 12.26 15.36
N GLY A 34 15.30 12.15 14.30
CA GLY A 34 15.25 13.05 13.16
C GLY A 34 13.86 13.25 12.54
N PRO A 35 13.09 12.18 12.24
CA PRO A 35 11.71 12.33 11.76
C PRO A 35 10.77 13.01 12.75
N ILE A 36 10.95 12.84 14.06
CA ILE A 36 10.17 13.55 15.08
C ILE A 36 10.45 15.06 15.02
N GLU A 37 11.72 15.43 15.02
CA GLU A 37 12.15 16.84 14.96
C GLU A 37 11.69 17.51 13.66
N TYR A 38 11.81 16.80 12.54
CA TYR A 38 11.28 17.28 11.25
C TYR A 38 9.76 17.50 11.30
N ALA A 39 9.02 16.52 11.79
CA ALA A 39 7.56 16.59 11.87
C ALA A 39 7.08 17.72 12.80
N LEU A 40 7.75 17.94 13.92
CA LEU A 40 7.49 19.07 14.83
C LEU A 40 7.80 20.40 14.17
N GLY A 41 8.98 20.55 13.56
CA GLY A 41 9.42 21.76 12.88
C GLY A 41 8.52 22.17 11.71
N HIS A 42 7.90 21.17 11.03
CA HIS A 42 6.96 21.39 9.92
C HIS A 42 5.48 21.33 10.34
N GLN A 43 5.22 21.33 11.65
CA GLN A 43 3.87 21.31 12.22
C GLN A 43 3.00 20.14 11.71
N MET A 44 3.62 18.97 11.46
CA MET A 44 2.92 17.76 11.04
C MET A 44 2.31 17.00 12.21
N ILE A 45 2.87 17.19 13.41
CA ILE A 45 2.41 16.60 14.68
C ILE A 45 2.34 17.68 15.78
N ASP A 46 1.60 17.39 16.86
CA ASP A 46 1.49 18.28 18.03
C ASP A 46 2.56 17.97 19.08
N GLY A 47 3.14 16.77 19.05
CA GLY A 47 4.16 16.33 20.01
C GLY A 47 4.67 14.93 19.71
N GLU A 48 5.64 14.51 20.50
CA GLU A 48 6.19 13.15 20.49
C GLU A 48 5.39 12.26 21.45
N ALA A 49 5.09 11.03 21.02
CA ALA A 49 4.51 9.99 21.87
C ALA A 49 5.59 9.01 22.31
N THR A 50 5.72 8.78 23.61
CA THR A 50 6.58 7.74 24.20
C THR A 50 5.82 6.46 24.51
N SER A 51 4.50 6.54 24.62
CA SER A 51 3.55 5.43 24.82
C SER A 51 2.26 5.69 24.03
N TYR A 52 1.31 4.76 24.10
CA TYR A 52 -0.02 4.93 23.51
C TYR A 52 -1.07 5.39 24.52
N GLU A 53 -0.66 5.76 25.73
CA GLU A 53 -1.57 6.15 26.81
C GLU A 53 -2.52 7.30 26.40
N GLY A 54 -3.79 7.06 26.62
CA GLY A 54 -4.86 8.02 26.29
C GLY A 54 -5.06 8.23 24.78
N ALA A 55 -4.51 7.40 23.91
CA ALA A 55 -4.83 7.46 22.49
C ALA A 55 -6.21 6.87 22.19
N ASP A 56 -7.02 7.62 21.43
CA ASP A 56 -8.27 7.14 20.86
C ASP A 56 -8.02 6.21 19.66
N ALA A 57 -7.00 6.54 18.86
CA ALA A 57 -6.58 5.74 17.70
C ALA A 57 -5.06 5.72 17.55
N VAL A 58 -4.55 4.62 17.03
CA VAL A 58 -3.13 4.44 16.67
C VAL A 58 -3.05 3.93 15.24
N PHE A 59 -2.20 4.57 14.42
CA PHE A 59 -1.83 4.06 13.11
C PHE A 59 -0.39 3.56 13.16
N VAL A 60 -0.19 2.28 12.86
CA VAL A 60 1.13 1.65 12.80
C VAL A 60 1.60 1.70 11.35
N ALA A 61 2.53 2.62 11.08
CA ALA A 61 3.06 2.96 9.75
C ALA A 61 4.51 2.46 9.59
N LEU A 62 4.73 1.18 9.85
CA LEU A 62 6.01 0.51 9.85
C LEU A 62 6.09 -0.53 8.72
N PRO A 63 7.30 -1.04 8.36
CA PRO A 63 7.43 -2.23 7.53
C PRO A 63 6.66 -3.44 8.09
N PRO A 64 6.28 -4.43 7.26
CA PRO A 64 5.37 -5.51 7.66
C PRO A 64 5.75 -6.24 8.95
N ASP A 65 7.00 -6.70 9.07
CA ASP A 65 7.47 -7.41 10.28
C ASP A 65 7.37 -6.57 11.54
N ALA A 66 7.82 -5.32 11.45
CA ALA A 66 7.76 -4.40 12.58
C ALA A 66 6.31 -4.04 12.94
N THR A 67 5.43 -3.95 11.94
CA THR A 67 3.99 -3.73 12.15
C THR A 67 3.37 -4.93 12.86
N MET A 68 3.59 -6.14 12.38
CA MET A 68 3.06 -7.35 12.99
C MET A 68 3.57 -7.53 14.42
N LYS A 69 4.85 -7.27 14.66
CA LYS A 69 5.42 -7.28 16.00
C LYS A 69 4.76 -6.26 16.91
N GLU A 70 4.59 -5.01 16.46
CA GLU A 70 3.97 -3.97 17.27
C GLU A 70 2.48 -4.29 17.56
N LEU A 71 1.74 -4.83 16.60
CA LEU A 71 0.36 -5.26 16.79
C LEU A 71 0.26 -6.43 17.77
N ASP A 72 1.27 -7.29 17.85
CA ASP A 72 1.28 -8.42 18.77
C ASP A 72 1.71 -8.05 20.20
N GLU A 73 2.74 -7.22 20.35
CA GLU A 73 3.42 -6.93 21.61
C GLU A 73 3.09 -5.54 22.18
N GLY A 74 2.57 -4.62 21.37
CA GLY A 74 2.34 -3.23 21.75
C GLY A 74 1.31 -3.07 22.87
N ASP A 75 1.63 -2.18 23.82
CA ASP A 75 0.75 -1.89 24.96
C ASP A 75 -0.30 -0.81 24.60
N PHE A 76 -1.24 -1.18 23.76
CA PHE A 76 -2.33 -0.29 23.35
C PHE A 76 -3.38 -0.16 24.47
N PRO A 77 -4.02 1.02 24.66
CA PRO A 77 -5.10 1.18 25.61
C PRO A 77 -6.29 0.27 25.31
N GLU A 78 -7.04 -0.11 26.35
CA GLU A 78 -8.28 -0.87 26.18
C GLU A 78 -9.29 -0.08 25.33
N GLY A 79 -9.88 -0.73 24.33
CA GLY A 79 -10.83 -0.14 23.42
C GLY A 79 -10.25 0.89 22.44
N CYS A 80 -8.94 1.14 22.44
CA CYS A 80 -8.28 1.96 21.43
C CYS A 80 -8.47 1.37 20.03
N ILE A 81 -8.67 2.22 19.03
CA ILE A 81 -8.70 1.78 17.64
C ILE A 81 -7.26 1.66 17.15
N VAL A 82 -6.86 0.50 16.63
CA VAL A 82 -5.52 0.29 16.10
C VAL A 82 -5.61 -0.10 14.63
N CYS A 83 -4.96 0.69 13.79
CA CYS A 83 -4.87 0.47 12.35
C CYS A 83 -3.43 0.20 11.95
N ASP A 84 -3.22 -0.70 11.01
CA ASP A 84 -1.99 -0.77 10.22
C ASP A 84 -2.19 -0.08 8.86
N ILE A 85 -1.09 0.18 8.17
CA ILE A 85 -1.11 0.72 6.80
C ILE A 85 -0.35 -0.17 5.81
N CYS A 86 -0.14 -1.44 6.17
CA CYS A 86 0.63 -2.36 5.35
C CYS A 86 0.02 -2.63 3.97
N GLY A 87 0.88 -2.93 3.01
CA GLY A 87 0.51 -3.35 1.66
C GLY A 87 0.04 -4.80 1.55
N VAL A 88 -0.02 -5.55 2.67
CA VAL A 88 -0.54 -6.92 2.78
C VAL A 88 -1.45 -7.00 3.99
N LYS A 89 -2.49 -7.82 3.94
CA LYS A 89 -3.53 -7.88 4.98
C LYS A 89 -3.70 -9.24 5.62
N GLU A 90 -3.72 -10.34 4.87
CA GLU A 90 -3.93 -11.67 5.45
C GLU A 90 -2.86 -12.01 6.50
N ALA A 91 -1.59 -11.71 6.22
CA ALA A 91 -0.49 -11.94 7.15
C ALA A 91 -0.64 -11.13 8.44
N VAL A 92 -1.05 -9.86 8.32
CA VAL A 92 -1.27 -8.97 9.46
C VAL A 92 -2.47 -9.42 10.28
N GLU A 93 -3.61 -9.71 9.65
CA GLU A 93 -4.82 -10.19 10.34
C GLU A 93 -4.59 -11.51 11.05
N LYS A 94 -3.81 -12.42 10.46
CA LYS A 94 -3.42 -13.68 11.10
C LYS A 94 -2.71 -13.48 12.44
N VAL A 95 -1.83 -12.48 12.54
CA VAL A 95 -1.16 -12.12 13.79
C VAL A 95 -2.14 -11.48 14.77
N VAL A 96 -2.94 -10.52 14.31
CA VAL A 96 -3.89 -9.81 15.17
C VAL A 96 -4.90 -10.76 15.79
N PHE A 97 -5.49 -11.64 14.99
CA PHE A 97 -6.56 -12.56 15.44
C PHE A 97 -6.03 -13.90 16.01
N SER A 98 -4.71 -14.05 16.17
CA SER A 98 -4.12 -15.25 16.81
C SER A 98 -4.46 -15.37 18.29
N LYS A 99 -4.80 -14.27 18.97
CA LYS A 99 -5.18 -14.20 20.38
C LYS A 99 -6.16 -13.03 20.63
N PRO A 100 -6.94 -13.04 21.71
CA PRO A 100 -7.77 -11.90 22.08
C PRO A 100 -6.95 -10.62 22.27
N ARG A 101 -7.46 -9.49 21.81
CA ARG A 101 -6.83 -8.17 21.95
C ARG A 101 -7.71 -7.26 22.80
N LYS A 102 -7.09 -6.39 23.60
CA LYS A 102 -7.80 -5.34 24.34
C LYS A 102 -8.12 -4.11 23.45
N TYR A 103 -7.50 -4.00 22.29
CA TYR A 103 -7.75 -2.96 21.31
C TYR A 103 -8.69 -3.45 20.19
N ARG A 104 -9.28 -2.52 19.45
CA ARG A 104 -10.15 -2.77 18.31
C ARG A 104 -9.36 -2.55 17.02
N TYR A 105 -9.11 -3.63 16.28
CA TYR A 105 -8.31 -3.57 15.07
C TYR A 105 -9.17 -3.27 13.83
N VAL A 106 -8.63 -2.43 12.94
CA VAL A 106 -9.14 -2.18 11.59
C VAL A 106 -7.96 -2.11 10.64
N GLY A 107 -7.85 -3.06 9.71
CA GLY A 107 -6.80 -3.04 8.70
C GLY A 107 -7.03 -1.91 7.69
N THR A 108 -5.98 -1.19 7.33
CA THR A 108 -6.07 -0.12 6.32
C THR A 108 -4.91 -0.20 5.33
N HIS A 109 -5.15 0.25 4.09
CA HIS A 109 -4.10 0.41 3.09
C HIS A 109 -4.36 1.66 2.25
N PRO A 110 -3.63 2.75 2.49
CA PRO A 110 -3.66 3.93 1.65
C PRO A 110 -3.14 3.63 0.23
N MET A 111 -4.00 3.76 -0.80
CA MET A 111 -3.58 3.61 -2.20
C MET A 111 -2.83 4.85 -2.65
N ALA A 112 -1.76 5.18 -1.94
CA ALA A 112 -0.94 6.36 -2.16
C ALA A 112 0.53 6.03 -1.87
N GLY A 113 1.41 6.49 -2.72
CA GLY A 113 2.85 6.31 -2.61
C GLY A 113 3.59 7.21 -3.59
N LYS A 114 4.89 7.26 -3.44
CA LYS A 114 5.82 7.88 -4.37
C LYS A 114 7.02 6.95 -4.51
N GLU A 115 7.81 7.14 -5.54
CA GLU A 115 9.06 6.41 -5.77
C GLU A 115 10.18 6.82 -4.79
N THR A 116 9.93 7.86 -3.99
CA THR A 116 10.83 8.33 -2.92
C THR A 116 10.34 7.88 -1.57
N SER A 117 11.24 7.68 -0.62
CA SER A 117 10.94 7.26 0.75
C SER A 117 11.36 8.30 1.79
N GLY A 118 10.98 8.06 3.04
CA GLY A 118 11.35 8.91 4.18
C GLY A 118 10.44 10.13 4.36
N ILE A 119 10.65 10.82 5.48
CA ILE A 119 9.80 11.94 5.90
C ILE A 119 9.91 13.17 4.99
N LEU A 120 11.06 13.36 4.33
CA LEU A 120 11.29 14.50 3.43
C LEU A 120 10.36 14.48 2.21
N SER A 121 9.82 13.31 1.85
CA SER A 121 8.87 13.15 0.76
C SER A 121 7.40 13.25 1.20
N ALA A 122 7.13 13.41 2.49
CA ALA A 122 5.79 13.54 3.04
C ALA A 122 5.09 14.82 2.55
N SER A 123 3.78 14.74 2.36
CA SER A 123 2.99 15.84 1.82
C SER A 123 1.55 15.79 2.35
N ARG A 124 0.99 16.96 2.66
CA ARG A 124 -0.43 17.14 3.01
C ARG A 124 -1.38 16.78 1.86
N ASP A 125 -0.90 16.76 0.64
CA ASP A 125 -1.70 16.41 -0.55
C ASP A 125 -1.55 14.94 -0.96
N LEU A 126 -0.80 14.11 -0.20
CA LEU A 126 -0.50 12.74 -0.61
C LEU A 126 -1.77 11.91 -0.86
N TYR A 127 -2.79 12.11 -0.04
CA TYR A 127 -4.03 11.33 -0.09
C TYR A 127 -5.15 11.95 -0.93
N LYS A 128 -4.97 13.20 -1.35
CA LYS A 128 -5.97 13.92 -2.15
C LYS A 128 -6.23 13.21 -3.47
N GLY A 129 -7.47 12.84 -3.71
CA GLY A 129 -7.86 12.08 -4.90
C GLY A 129 -7.48 10.61 -4.88
N LYS A 130 -6.95 10.09 -3.77
CA LYS A 130 -6.57 8.68 -3.61
C LYS A 130 -7.65 7.88 -2.90
N ASN A 131 -7.53 6.55 -2.97
CA ASN A 131 -8.43 5.64 -2.28
C ASN A 131 -7.80 5.14 -0.97
N LEU A 132 -8.65 4.86 0.02
CA LEU A 132 -8.30 4.09 1.20
C LEU A 132 -8.99 2.74 1.11
N VAL A 133 -8.23 1.66 1.18
CA VAL A 133 -8.82 0.32 1.38
C VAL A 133 -8.86 0.04 2.88
N ILE A 134 -10.00 -0.45 3.35
CA ILE A 134 -10.22 -0.91 4.72
C ILE A 134 -10.54 -2.39 4.64
N THR A 135 -9.85 -3.22 5.44
CA THR A 135 -10.20 -4.64 5.53
C THR A 135 -11.11 -4.90 6.72
N ARG A 136 -12.08 -5.76 6.46
CA ARG A 136 -13.10 -6.16 7.40
C ARG A 136 -13.02 -7.66 7.65
N ALA A 137 -12.62 -8.05 8.85
CA ALA A 137 -12.66 -9.42 9.31
C ALA A 137 -13.98 -9.74 10.02
N ALA A 138 -14.30 -11.03 10.17
CA ALA A 138 -15.37 -11.46 11.03
C ALA A 138 -15.06 -11.04 12.48
N GLY A 139 -15.83 -10.14 13.05
CA GLY A 139 -15.60 -9.59 14.40
C GLY A 139 -14.94 -8.22 14.44
N THR A 140 -14.70 -7.58 13.28
CA THR A 140 -14.35 -6.17 13.26
C THR A 140 -15.47 -5.34 13.92
N ASP A 141 -15.08 -4.50 14.89
CA ASP A 141 -16.02 -3.64 15.62
C ASP A 141 -16.58 -2.56 14.68
N GLU A 142 -17.90 -2.53 14.51
CA GLU A 142 -18.55 -1.61 13.57
C GLU A 142 -18.37 -0.14 13.95
N SER A 143 -18.29 0.16 15.25
CA SER A 143 -18.06 1.53 15.71
C SER A 143 -16.62 1.99 15.44
N ALA A 144 -15.64 1.09 15.54
CA ALA A 144 -14.26 1.36 15.15
C ALA A 144 -14.16 1.58 13.63
N LEU A 145 -14.83 0.73 12.84
CA LEU A 145 -14.87 0.83 11.40
C LEU A 145 -15.43 2.20 10.94
N GLU A 146 -16.55 2.65 11.54
CA GLU A 146 -17.14 3.95 11.22
C GLU A 146 -16.19 5.11 11.58
N ARG A 147 -15.47 5.00 12.69
CA ARG A 147 -14.45 5.98 13.07
C ARG A 147 -13.30 6.03 12.08
N VAL A 148 -12.84 4.87 11.61
CA VAL A 148 -11.75 4.79 10.60
C VAL A 148 -12.22 5.36 9.25
N ARG A 149 -13.48 5.12 8.85
CA ARG A 149 -14.06 5.78 7.66
C ARG A 149 -14.04 7.31 7.80
N ALA A 150 -14.41 7.83 8.98
CA ALA A 150 -14.37 9.26 9.23
C ALA A 150 -12.94 9.80 9.14
N LEU A 151 -11.96 9.15 9.79
CA LEU A 151 -10.55 9.52 9.72
C LEU A 151 -10.00 9.46 8.30
N GLY A 152 -10.45 8.50 7.48
CA GLY A 152 -10.10 8.44 6.07
C GLY A 152 -10.61 9.65 5.28
N ARG A 153 -11.85 10.10 5.54
CA ARG A 153 -12.39 11.34 4.95
C ARG A 153 -11.61 12.57 5.41
N ASP A 154 -11.32 12.65 6.70
CA ASP A 154 -10.54 13.75 7.30
C ASP A 154 -9.11 13.81 6.72
N ALA A 155 -8.51 12.67 6.43
CA ALA A 155 -7.21 12.58 5.76
C ALA A 155 -7.25 12.97 4.27
N GLY A 156 -8.43 13.18 3.67
CA GLY A 156 -8.59 13.65 2.30
C GLY A 156 -8.70 12.55 1.24
N PHE A 157 -8.93 11.28 1.64
CA PHE A 157 -9.21 10.22 0.68
C PHE A 157 -10.53 10.46 -0.05
N SER A 158 -10.52 10.31 -1.37
CA SER A 158 -11.72 10.54 -2.20
C SER A 158 -12.69 9.38 -2.19
N ARG A 159 -12.20 8.15 -1.96
CA ARG A 159 -13.01 6.94 -1.92
C ARG A 159 -12.49 6.00 -0.84
N ILE A 160 -13.43 5.39 -0.12
CA ILE A 160 -13.15 4.30 0.82
C ILE A 160 -13.71 3.01 0.21
N VAL A 161 -12.88 1.99 0.12
CA VAL A 161 -13.22 0.67 -0.41
C VAL A 161 -13.11 -0.32 0.74
N GLU A 162 -14.14 -1.15 0.93
CA GLU A 162 -14.13 -2.19 1.96
C GLU A 162 -14.11 -3.56 1.32
N CYS A 163 -13.30 -4.46 1.86
CA CYS A 163 -13.17 -5.83 1.40
C CYS A 163 -12.65 -6.74 2.53
N SER A 164 -12.55 -8.03 2.28
CA SER A 164 -11.80 -8.94 3.16
C SER A 164 -10.29 -8.78 2.94
N ALA A 165 -9.47 -9.25 3.90
CA ALA A 165 -8.02 -9.29 3.74
C ALA A 165 -7.61 -10.12 2.52
N ARG A 166 -8.25 -11.27 2.30
CA ARG A 166 -8.01 -12.13 1.13
C ARG A 166 -8.31 -11.41 -0.18
N GLU A 167 -9.46 -10.76 -0.29
CA GLU A 167 -9.84 -10.00 -1.47
C GLU A 167 -8.87 -8.82 -1.73
N HIS A 168 -8.40 -8.17 -0.64
CA HIS A 168 -7.38 -7.14 -0.74
C HIS A 168 -6.11 -7.68 -1.37
N ASP A 169 -5.56 -8.76 -0.80
CA ASP A 169 -4.27 -9.30 -1.20
C ASP A 169 -4.33 -9.83 -2.65
N GLU A 170 -5.40 -10.52 -3.05
CA GLU A 170 -5.62 -10.94 -4.44
C GLU A 170 -5.62 -9.77 -5.44
N LYS A 171 -6.24 -8.65 -5.08
CA LYS A 171 -6.27 -7.46 -5.94
C LYS A 171 -4.95 -6.72 -5.95
N ILE A 172 -4.25 -6.65 -4.82
CA ILE A 172 -2.94 -5.99 -4.72
C ILE A 172 -1.86 -6.80 -5.44
N ALA A 173 -1.95 -8.12 -5.41
CA ALA A 173 -1.07 -8.99 -6.20
C ALA A 173 -1.07 -8.57 -7.68
N LEU A 174 -2.23 -8.35 -8.28
CA LEU A 174 -2.36 -7.91 -9.67
C LEU A 174 -2.00 -6.43 -9.87
N THR A 175 -2.65 -5.54 -9.08
CA THR A 175 -2.65 -4.10 -9.39
C THR A 175 -1.40 -3.37 -8.94
N SER A 176 -0.63 -3.96 -8.03
CA SER A 176 0.60 -3.38 -7.47
C SER A 176 1.79 -4.31 -7.63
N GLN A 177 1.79 -5.47 -6.97
CA GLN A 177 2.98 -6.32 -6.83
C GLN A 177 3.44 -6.87 -8.17
N LEU A 178 2.54 -7.41 -8.99
CA LEU A 178 2.86 -7.91 -10.33
C LEU A 178 3.40 -6.79 -11.23
N ALA A 179 2.80 -5.59 -11.16
CA ALA A 179 3.25 -4.45 -11.94
C ALA A 179 4.72 -4.08 -11.64
N HIS A 180 5.13 -4.13 -10.37
CA HIS A 180 6.52 -3.88 -9.97
C HIS A 180 7.47 -4.99 -10.43
N ILE A 181 7.06 -6.27 -10.36
CA ILE A 181 7.85 -7.39 -10.89
C ILE A 181 8.05 -7.22 -12.40
N VAL A 182 6.98 -6.95 -13.15
CA VAL A 182 7.03 -6.78 -14.61
C VAL A 182 7.93 -5.61 -14.98
N SER A 183 7.76 -4.47 -14.33
CA SER A 183 8.58 -3.28 -14.54
C SER A 183 10.06 -3.55 -14.27
N ASN A 184 10.39 -4.20 -13.15
CA ASN A 184 11.74 -4.57 -12.77
C ASN A 184 12.34 -5.58 -13.76
N ALA A 185 11.59 -6.63 -14.16
CA ALA A 185 12.03 -7.60 -15.13
C ALA A 185 12.24 -6.99 -16.53
N TYR A 186 11.33 -6.12 -16.95
CA TYR A 186 11.42 -5.41 -18.23
C TYR A 186 12.68 -4.54 -18.32
N GLY A 187 12.99 -3.81 -17.25
CA GLY A 187 14.18 -2.95 -17.17
C GLY A 187 15.52 -3.72 -17.14
N LYS A 188 15.51 -5.04 -16.89
CA LYS A 188 16.72 -5.88 -16.90
C LYS A 188 17.20 -6.29 -18.31
N SER A 189 16.49 -5.89 -19.38
CA SER A 189 16.98 -6.14 -20.73
C SER A 189 18.39 -5.55 -20.91
N PRO A 190 19.38 -6.30 -21.44
CA PRO A 190 20.69 -5.76 -21.74
C PRO A 190 20.64 -4.55 -22.65
N LEU A 191 19.64 -4.46 -23.52
CA LEU A 191 19.44 -3.32 -24.42
C LEU A 191 18.99 -2.05 -23.67
N ALA A 192 18.42 -2.16 -22.46
CA ALA A 192 17.94 -1.02 -21.69
C ALA A 192 19.06 -0.02 -21.35
N LEU A 193 20.31 -0.46 -21.33
CA LEU A 193 21.48 0.41 -21.07
C LEU A 193 21.88 1.25 -22.29
N ASP A 194 21.41 0.91 -23.49
CA ASP A 194 21.79 1.56 -24.76
C ASP A 194 20.57 2.06 -25.55
N VAL A 195 19.54 2.52 -24.86
CA VAL A 195 18.31 3.04 -25.52
C VAL A 195 18.21 4.55 -25.47
N LYS A 196 19.29 5.26 -25.15
CA LYS A 196 19.27 6.73 -25.08
C LYS A 196 18.93 7.33 -26.44
N GLY A 197 17.86 8.12 -26.48
CA GLY A 197 17.34 8.71 -27.72
C GLY A 197 16.30 7.84 -28.44
N PHE A 198 16.09 6.58 -28.01
CA PHE A 198 15.05 5.70 -28.55
C PHE A 198 13.86 5.52 -27.60
N THR A 199 13.91 6.11 -26.41
CA THR A 199 12.84 5.99 -25.39
C THR A 199 11.75 7.03 -25.62
N GLY A 200 10.50 6.57 -25.55
CA GLY A 200 9.31 7.40 -25.49
C GLY A 200 8.52 7.12 -24.21
N GLY A 201 7.30 7.66 -24.12
CA GLY A 201 6.43 7.50 -22.97
C GLY A 201 6.20 6.03 -22.56
N SER A 202 5.99 5.13 -23.53
CA SER A 202 5.76 3.70 -23.27
C SER A 202 6.90 3.04 -22.47
N PHE A 203 8.17 3.35 -22.80
CA PHE A 203 9.29 2.80 -22.06
C PHE A 203 9.36 3.37 -20.65
N GLN A 204 9.13 4.68 -20.50
CA GLN A 204 9.14 5.36 -19.21
C GLN A 204 8.02 4.83 -18.31
N ASP A 205 6.81 4.69 -18.83
CA ASP A 205 5.66 4.14 -18.08
C ASP A 205 5.91 2.70 -17.61
N MET A 206 6.49 1.87 -18.48
CA MET A 206 6.78 0.46 -18.17
C MET A 206 7.95 0.28 -17.20
N THR A 207 8.88 1.22 -17.09
CA THR A 207 10.08 1.10 -16.22
C THR A 207 10.00 1.93 -14.93
N ARG A 208 9.08 2.87 -14.86
CA ARG A 208 8.97 3.86 -13.77
C ARG A 208 8.93 3.23 -12.37
N VAL A 209 8.18 2.16 -12.21
CA VAL A 209 8.00 1.51 -10.90
C VAL A 209 8.97 0.33 -10.69
N GLY A 210 9.96 0.14 -11.54
CA GLY A 210 10.92 -0.97 -11.44
C GLY A 210 12.02 -0.79 -10.39
N GLY A 211 12.25 0.45 -9.93
CA GLY A 211 13.23 0.78 -8.88
C GLY A 211 12.61 0.64 -7.50
N VAL A 212 12.72 -0.53 -6.91
CA VAL A 212 12.12 -0.87 -5.60
C VAL A 212 13.19 -1.09 -4.53
N ASP A 213 12.84 -0.87 -3.26
CA ASP A 213 13.63 -1.33 -2.13
C ASP A 213 13.54 -2.86 -2.03
N GLU A 214 14.65 -3.54 -2.28
CA GLU A 214 14.68 -5.00 -2.39
C GLU A 214 14.29 -5.72 -1.08
N THR A 215 14.57 -5.12 0.08
CA THR A 215 14.22 -5.72 1.38
C THR A 215 12.71 -5.64 1.60
N LEU A 216 12.15 -4.44 1.53
CA LEU A 216 10.72 -4.22 1.75
C LEU A 216 9.87 -5.02 0.76
N TRP A 217 10.22 -5.00 -0.53
CA TRP A 217 9.41 -5.65 -1.55
C TRP A 217 9.53 -7.17 -1.52
N THR A 218 10.69 -7.71 -1.12
CA THR A 218 10.82 -9.15 -0.86
C THR A 218 9.84 -9.58 0.22
N ASP A 219 9.79 -8.89 1.35
CA ASP A 219 8.87 -9.22 2.44
C ASP A 219 7.41 -9.15 1.97
N LEU A 220 7.01 -8.08 1.27
CA LEU A 220 5.65 -7.94 0.73
C LEU A 220 5.28 -9.09 -0.21
N TYR A 221 6.17 -9.49 -1.12
CA TYR A 221 5.92 -10.58 -2.06
C TYR A 221 5.77 -11.93 -1.36
N PHE A 222 6.55 -12.19 -0.33
CA PHE A 222 6.48 -13.46 0.39
C PHE A 222 5.30 -13.53 1.36
N TYR A 223 4.83 -12.40 1.88
CA TYR A 223 3.58 -12.36 2.66
C TYR A 223 2.35 -12.55 1.79
N ASP A 224 2.39 -12.18 0.53
CA ASP A 224 1.31 -12.35 -0.46
C ASP A 224 1.65 -13.39 -1.54
N ARG A 225 2.42 -14.40 -1.16
CA ARG A 225 3.07 -15.32 -2.10
C ARG A 225 2.09 -16.05 -3.02
N GLU A 226 0.99 -16.58 -2.50
CA GLU A 226 0.07 -17.40 -3.28
C GLU A 226 -0.68 -16.59 -4.35
N PRO A 227 -1.37 -15.48 -4.03
CA PRO A 227 -2.00 -14.62 -5.01
C PRO A 227 -1.01 -14.12 -6.08
N LEU A 228 0.16 -13.64 -5.65
CA LEU A 228 1.18 -13.12 -6.57
C LEU A 228 1.75 -14.20 -7.50
N PHE A 229 2.01 -15.41 -6.98
CA PHE A 229 2.46 -16.54 -7.79
C PHE A 229 1.45 -16.89 -8.89
N ASN A 230 0.16 -16.93 -8.55
CA ASN A 230 -0.90 -17.25 -9.49
C ASN A 230 -1.00 -16.17 -10.60
N GLU A 231 -0.97 -14.89 -10.24
CA GLU A 231 -1.02 -13.80 -11.21
C GLU A 231 0.22 -13.75 -12.09
N LEU A 232 1.40 -13.96 -11.53
CA LEU A 232 2.66 -14.01 -12.29
C LEU A 232 2.67 -15.20 -13.27
N SER A 233 2.25 -16.38 -12.81
CA SER A 233 2.17 -17.59 -13.66
C SER A 233 1.18 -17.38 -14.82
N SER A 234 0.05 -16.78 -14.54
CA SER A 234 -0.99 -16.44 -15.52
C SER A 234 -0.48 -15.41 -16.56
N LEU A 235 0.29 -14.42 -16.12
CA LEU A 235 0.90 -13.45 -17.04
C LEU A 235 1.96 -14.11 -17.92
N ILE A 236 2.80 -14.97 -17.35
CA ILE A 236 3.82 -15.71 -18.11
C ILE A 236 3.16 -16.52 -19.22
N ALA A 237 2.09 -17.27 -18.90
CA ALA A 237 1.35 -18.06 -19.91
C ALA A 237 0.83 -17.18 -21.05
N ARG A 238 0.23 -16.03 -20.75
CA ARG A 238 -0.21 -15.07 -21.78
C ARG A 238 0.95 -14.52 -22.61
N LEU A 239 2.10 -14.23 -22.02
CA LEU A 239 3.28 -13.77 -22.76
C LEU A 239 3.86 -14.87 -23.66
N GLU A 240 3.79 -16.13 -23.24
CA GLU A 240 4.20 -17.27 -24.07
C GLU A 240 3.34 -17.39 -25.33
N GLU A 241 2.05 -17.11 -25.29
CA GLU A 241 1.19 -17.11 -26.49
C GLU A 241 1.66 -16.09 -27.54
N TYR A 242 2.08 -14.89 -27.12
CA TYR A 242 2.68 -13.90 -28.03
C TYR A 242 4.02 -14.37 -28.60
N ARG A 243 4.87 -14.93 -27.76
CA ARG A 243 6.15 -15.51 -28.19
C ARG A 243 5.96 -16.60 -29.23
N ASP A 244 5.00 -17.49 -29.01
CA ASP A 244 4.71 -18.63 -29.89
C ASP A 244 4.15 -18.17 -31.24
N ALA A 245 3.25 -17.16 -31.24
CA ALA A 245 2.75 -16.55 -32.47
C ALA A 245 3.87 -15.90 -33.30
N LEU A 246 4.84 -15.25 -32.64
CA LEU A 246 6.01 -14.69 -33.30
C LEU A 246 6.93 -15.81 -33.85
N SER A 247 7.18 -16.83 -33.05
CA SER A 247 8.06 -17.97 -33.43
C SER A 247 7.53 -18.74 -34.63
N SER A 248 6.20 -18.94 -34.71
CA SER A 248 5.54 -19.63 -35.83
C SER A 248 5.18 -18.71 -37.00
N ASN A 249 5.50 -17.41 -36.93
CA ASN A 249 5.10 -16.40 -37.91
C ASN A 249 3.58 -16.38 -38.16
N ASP A 250 2.78 -16.68 -37.11
CA ASP A 250 1.31 -16.76 -37.17
C ASP A 250 0.69 -15.38 -36.93
N LYS A 251 0.47 -14.63 -38.02
CA LYS A 251 -0.13 -13.29 -37.98
C LYS A 251 -1.59 -13.30 -37.55
N GLU A 252 -2.33 -14.36 -37.82
CA GLU A 252 -3.75 -14.46 -37.46
C GLU A 252 -3.90 -14.68 -35.95
N LYS A 253 -3.09 -15.58 -35.38
CA LYS A 253 -3.00 -15.75 -33.91
C LYS A 253 -2.61 -14.44 -33.23
N MET A 254 -1.59 -13.74 -33.74
CA MET A 254 -1.17 -12.44 -33.21
C MET A 254 -2.32 -11.41 -33.21
N ARG A 255 -3.07 -11.32 -34.32
CA ARG A 255 -4.24 -10.42 -34.41
C ARG A 255 -5.34 -10.78 -33.39
N ALA A 256 -5.57 -12.07 -33.18
CA ALA A 256 -6.54 -12.55 -32.21
C ALA A 256 -6.17 -12.13 -30.79
N LEU A 257 -4.92 -12.37 -30.38
CA LEU A 257 -4.40 -11.97 -29.06
C LEU A 257 -4.48 -10.46 -28.83
N LEU A 258 -4.07 -9.65 -29.81
CA LEU A 258 -4.17 -8.20 -29.72
C LEU A 258 -5.61 -7.70 -29.64
N ARG A 259 -6.55 -8.35 -30.37
CA ARG A 259 -7.98 -8.05 -30.28
C ARG A 259 -8.53 -8.34 -28.89
N GLU A 260 -8.20 -9.49 -28.33
CA GLU A 260 -8.61 -9.87 -26.96
C GLU A 260 -8.14 -8.86 -25.94
N GLY A 261 -6.83 -8.50 -25.96
CA GLY A 261 -6.25 -7.51 -25.07
C GLY A 261 -6.94 -6.13 -25.22
N ARG A 262 -7.22 -5.69 -26.46
CA ARG A 262 -7.93 -4.44 -26.69
C ARG A 262 -9.35 -4.46 -26.11
N LEU A 263 -10.10 -5.55 -26.28
CA LEU A 263 -11.45 -5.66 -25.74
C LEU A 263 -11.45 -5.65 -24.20
N ALA A 264 -10.48 -6.30 -23.57
CA ALA A 264 -10.30 -6.26 -22.10
C ALA A 264 -9.99 -4.82 -21.63
N HIS A 265 -9.08 -4.13 -22.33
CA HIS A 265 -8.75 -2.73 -22.06
C HIS A 265 -9.98 -1.83 -22.17
N ASP A 266 -10.74 -1.93 -23.29
CA ASP A 266 -11.92 -1.09 -23.52
C ASP A 266 -12.97 -1.31 -22.42
N LYS A 267 -13.20 -2.56 -21.99
CA LYS A 267 -14.10 -2.88 -20.88
C LYS A 267 -13.64 -2.23 -19.57
N PHE A 268 -12.36 -2.37 -19.22
CA PHE A 268 -11.81 -1.79 -17.98
C PHE A 268 -11.97 -0.25 -17.92
N PHE A 269 -11.79 0.44 -19.05
CA PHE A 269 -11.91 1.90 -19.09
C PHE A 269 -13.34 2.41 -19.29
N SER A 270 -14.28 1.58 -19.77
CA SER A 270 -15.69 1.95 -19.88
C SER A 270 -16.44 1.92 -18.54
N GLU A 271 -15.90 1.22 -17.53
CA GLU A 271 -16.49 1.08 -16.19
C GLU A 271 -15.98 2.17 -15.20
N LYS A 272 -15.19 3.14 -15.68
CA LYS A 272 -14.74 4.31 -14.93
C LYS A 272 -15.69 5.47 -15.13
#